data_a87afd913b9091f26d3c14f09451f267
#
_entry.id   a87afd913b9091f26d3c14f09451f267
#
_cell.length_a   1.000
_cell.length_b   1.000
_cell.length_c   1.000
_cell.angle_alpha   90.00
_cell.angle_beta   90.00
_cell.angle_gamma   90.00
#
_symmetry.space_group_name_H-M   'P 1'
#
loop_
_entity.id
_entity.type
_entity.pdbx_description
1 polymer ?
#
loop_
_entity_poly.entity_id
_entity_poly.type
_entity_poly.pdbx_seq_one_letter_code
_entity_poly.pdbx_strand_id
1 'polypeptide(L)'
;MRTYSYEELVADDIRAIQEYNSQLHPNDKKYPGMTRWDVFCQTQNPDLAAWDRHVLYRYIGECTETSIRQNMYCTVQYQQYRLPSPDVIEKLAPRNNKVLAYYLPDIDGNISEVYIYQNDKFIATCALLERYNEATAEQTDADREAYIEQSKYVAQFDSMMRQGKIQKVAVVSKKDAQEMAQMEVKPVVIPIEQDDEDYSEYMDTESVKKRARASV
;
A
#
# COMPACT_ATOMS: atom_id res chain seq x y z
N MET A 1 7.12 -22.62 -39.86
CA MET A 1 6.13 -21.84 -39.12
C MET A 1 6.91 -20.75 -38.37
N ARG A 2 6.68 -19.48 -38.61
CA ARG A 2 7.40 -18.37 -37.91
C ARG A 2 6.75 -18.20 -36.52
N THR A 3 7.51 -18.34 -35.47
CA THR A 3 7.07 -18.04 -34.10
C THR A 3 7.37 -16.56 -33.86
N TYR A 4 6.36 -15.79 -33.47
CA TYR A 4 6.51 -14.38 -33.08
C TYR A 4 6.84 -14.33 -31.60
N SER A 5 7.68 -13.38 -31.22
CA SER A 5 7.87 -13.03 -29.80
C SER A 5 6.66 -12.24 -29.28
N TYR A 6 6.48 -12.18 -27.98
CA TYR A 6 5.42 -11.36 -27.37
C TYR A 6 5.55 -9.89 -27.76
N GLU A 7 6.75 -9.35 -27.78
CA GLU A 7 7.03 -7.96 -28.16
C GLU A 7 6.67 -7.67 -29.63
N GLU A 8 6.96 -8.62 -30.55
CA GLU A 8 6.57 -8.48 -31.96
C GLU A 8 5.05 -8.46 -32.11
N LEU A 9 4.33 -9.30 -31.36
CA LEU A 9 2.86 -9.32 -31.38
C LEU A 9 2.26 -8.01 -30.87
N VAL A 10 2.75 -7.51 -29.72
CA VAL A 10 2.29 -6.24 -29.17
C VAL A 10 2.58 -5.08 -30.12
N ALA A 11 3.76 -5.05 -30.75
CA ALA A 11 4.09 -4.00 -31.71
C ALA A 11 3.19 -4.04 -32.96
N ASP A 12 2.84 -5.24 -33.43
CA ASP A 12 1.93 -5.42 -34.57
C ASP A 12 0.49 -5.00 -34.22
N ASP A 13 0.02 -5.34 -33.00
CA ASP A 13 -1.31 -4.92 -32.53
C ASP A 13 -1.40 -3.39 -32.38
N ILE A 14 -0.40 -2.76 -31.79
CA ILE A 14 -0.34 -1.30 -31.68
C ILE A 14 -0.36 -0.64 -33.06
N ARG A 15 0.41 -1.18 -34.03
CA ARG A 15 0.43 -0.69 -35.40
C ARG A 15 -0.94 -0.83 -36.06
N ALA A 16 -1.58 -1.98 -35.92
CA ALA A 16 -2.90 -2.22 -36.47
C ALA A 16 -3.96 -1.26 -35.91
N ILE A 17 -3.90 -0.99 -34.59
CA ILE A 17 -4.78 0.00 -33.93
C ILE A 17 -4.52 1.41 -34.48
N GLN A 18 -3.25 1.81 -34.63
CA GLN A 18 -2.89 3.12 -35.18
C GLN A 18 -3.36 3.27 -36.64
N GLU A 19 -3.14 2.27 -37.47
CA GLU A 19 -3.61 2.25 -38.86
C GLU A 19 -5.13 2.33 -38.92
N TYR A 20 -5.86 1.57 -38.09
CA TYR A 20 -7.31 1.63 -38.02
C TYR A 20 -7.81 3.02 -37.59
N ASN A 21 -7.19 3.62 -36.59
CA ASN A 21 -7.59 4.93 -36.09
C ASN A 21 -7.30 6.07 -37.09
N SER A 22 -6.25 5.93 -37.91
CA SER A 22 -5.88 6.92 -38.94
C SER A 22 -6.73 6.87 -40.21
N GLN A 23 -7.52 5.78 -40.41
CA GLN A 23 -8.43 5.68 -41.55
C GLN A 23 -9.57 6.68 -41.44
N LEU A 24 -10.05 7.17 -42.62
CA LEU A 24 -11.22 8.03 -42.68
C LEU A 24 -12.46 7.33 -42.10
N HIS A 25 -13.29 8.10 -41.45
CA HIS A 25 -14.52 7.60 -40.87
C HIS A 25 -15.48 7.09 -41.94
N PRO A 26 -16.10 5.90 -41.82
CA PRO A 26 -16.94 5.33 -42.89
C PRO A 26 -18.17 6.14 -43.22
N ASN A 27 -18.63 7.02 -42.31
CA ASN A 27 -19.74 7.93 -42.57
C ASN A 27 -19.21 9.33 -42.97
N ASP A 28 -18.72 9.44 -44.19
CA ASP A 28 -18.19 10.69 -44.73
C ASP A 28 -19.25 11.82 -44.84
N LYS A 29 -20.55 11.48 -44.96
CA LYS A 29 -21.62 12.47 -44.96
C LYS A 29 -21.77 13.22 -43.64
N LYS A 30 -21.55 12.52 -42.55
CA LYS A 30 -21.66 13.09 -41.18
C LYS A 30 -20.34 13.69 -40.70
N TYR A 31 -19.20 13.09 -41.11
CA TYR A 31 -17.86 13.45 -40.64
C TYR A 31 -16.91 13.59 -41.85
N PRO A 32 -17.10 14.60 -42.68
CA PRO A 32 -16.34 14.76 -43.92
C PRO A 32 -14.86 15.00 -43.66
N GLY A 33 -14.00 14.16 -44.21
CA GLY A 33 -12.56 14.28 -44.14
C GLY A 33 -11.95 13.99 -42.74
N MET A 34 -12.74 13.51 -41.80
CA MET A 34 -12.26 13.18 -40.43
C MET A 34 -11.82 11.73 -40.32
N THR A 35 -10.74 11.51 -39.60
CA THR A 35 -10.33 10.16 -39.23
C THR A 35 -11.23 9.58 -38.14
N ARG A 36 -11.17 8.25 -37.94
CA ARG A 36 -11.91 7.61 -36.86
C ARG A 36 -11.48 8.14 -35.49
N TRP A 37 -10.19 8.47 -35.34
CA TRP A 37 -9.66 9.07 -34.13
C TRP A 37 -10.21 10.49 -33.89
N ASP A 38 -10.27 11.31 -34.93
CA ASP A 38 -10.81 12.67 -34.83
C ASP A 38 -12.28 12.65 -34.38
N VAL A 39 -13.08 11.76 -34.99
CA VAL A 39 -14.49 11.58 -34.59
C VAL A 39 -14.62 11.11 -33.17
N PHE A 40 -13.79 10.14 -32.74
CA PHE A 40 -13.77 9.68 -31.36
C PHE A 40 -13.48 10.84 -30.39
N CYS A 41 -12.42 11.63 -30.65
CA CYS A 41 -12.06 12.76 -29.79
C CYS A 41 -13.17 13.85 -29.73
N GLN A 42 -13.84 14.14 -30.86
CA GLN A 42 -14.90 15.14 -30.89
C GLN A 42 -16.22 14.69 -30.28
N THR A 43 -16.50 13.40 -30.30
CA THR A 43 -17.74 12.82 -29.74
C THR A 43 -17.64 12.38 -28.32
N GLN A 44 -16.45 12.49 -27.71
CA GLN A 44 -16.29 12.24 -26.30
C GLN A 44 -17.18 13.17 -25.49
N ASN A 45 -17.85 12.62 -24.49
CA ASN A 45 -18.60 13.43 -23.55
C ASN A 45 -17.60 14.20 -22.65
N PRO A 46 -17.55 15.54 -22.71
CA PRO A 46 -16.64 16.35 -21.90
C PRO A 46 -16.94 16.25 -20.40
N ASP A 47 -18.16 15.83 -20.04
CA ASP A 47 -18.59 15.69 -18.65
C ASP A 47 -18.24 14.32 -18.03
N LEU A 48 -17.63 13.42 -18.82
CA LEU A 48 -17.12 12.17 -18.29
C LEU A 48 -15.94 12.44 -17.37
N ALA A 49 -16.16 12.28 -16.08
CA ALA A 49 -15.08 12.29 -15.11
C ALA A 49 -14.09 11.15 -15.38
N ALA A 50 -12.81 11.45 -15.29
CA ALA A 50 -11.78 10.41 -15.31
C ALA A 50 -12.02 9.43 -14.16
N TRP A 51 -11.94 8.14 -14.45
CA TRP A 51 -12.02 7.12 -13.40
C TRP A 51 -10.79 7.21 -12.50
N ASP A 52 -11.04 7.13 -11.22
CA ASP A 52 -9.95 7.02 -10.25
C ASP A 52 -9.17 5.73 -10.51
N ARG A 53 -7.85 5.81 -10.46
CA ARG A 53 -6.96 4.66 -10.73
C ARG A 53 -7.30 3.46 -9.85
N HIS A 54 -7.60 3.67 -8.56
CA HIS A 54 -7.94 2.58 -7.65
C HIS A 54 -9.18 1.79 -8.10
N VAL A 55 -10.18 2.46 -8.72
CA VAL A 55 -11.37 1.81 -9.28
C VAL A 55 -10.99 1.00 -10.51
N LEU A 56 -10.18 1.60 -11.41
CA LEU A 56 -9.74 0.95 -12.64
C LEU A 56 -8.95 -0.33 -12.34
N TYR A 57 -7.98 -0.28 -11.43
CA TYR A 57 -7.15 -1.42 -11.07
C TYR A 57 -7.94 -2.58 -10.44
N ARG A 58 -9.09 -2.30 -9.86
CA ARG A 58 -9.99 -3.35 -9.37
C ARG A 58 -10.59 -4.20 -10.48
N TYR A 59 -10.75 -3.64 -11.69
CA TYR A 59 -11.35 -4.33 -12.84
C TYR A 59 -10.34 -4.93 -13.80
N ILE A 60 -9.22 -4.24 -14.03
CA ILE A 60 -8.21 -4.67 -15.01
C ILE A 60 -6.93 -5.20 -14.37
N GLY A 61 -6.70 -4.94 -13.08
CA GLY A 61 -5.50 -5.35 -12.36
C GLY A 61 -5.60 -6.76 -11.82
N GLU A 62 -4.46 -7.22 -11.33
CA GLU A 62 -4.35 -8.45 -10.54
C GLU A 62 -4.76 -8.20 -9.09
N CYS A 63 -5.18 -9.25 -8.41
CA CYS A 63 -5.58 -9.18 -7.01
C CYS A 63 -4.85 -10.25 -6.19
N THR A 64 -4.32 -9.86 -5.05
CA THR A 64 -3.68 -10.77 -4.09
C THR A 64 -4.17 -10.47 -2.67
N GLU A 65 -4.53 -11.52 -1.92
CA GLU A 65 -4.78 -11.37 -0.49
C GLU A 65 -3.45 -11.24 0.24
N THR A 66 -3.32 -10.20 1.06
CA THR A 66 -2.14 -9.93 1.87
C THR A 66 -2.54 -9.40 3.24
N SER A 67 -1.56 -9.16 4.09
CA SER A 67 -1.80 -8.55 5.41
C SER A 67 -0.88 -7.35 5.63
N ILE A 68 -1.39 -6.37 6.36
CA ILE A 68 -0.58 -5.24 6.80
C ILE A 68 0.29 -5.71 7.95
N ARG A 69 1.61 -5.55 7.78
CA ARG A 69 2.63 -5.94 8.74
C ARG A 69 3.21 -4.72 9.44
N GLN A 70 3.50 -4.86 10.73
CA GLN A 70 4.06 -3.79 11.57
C GLN A 70 3.27 -2.47 11.49
N ASN A 71 2.01 -2.52 11.06
CA ASN A 71 1.17 -1.35 10.79
C ASN A 71 1.75 -0.36 9.78
N MET A 72 2.75 -0.73 8.99
CA MET A 72 3.48 0.17 8.10
C MET A 72 3.49 -0.25 6.64
N TYR A 73 3.47 -1.55 6.33
CA TYR A 73 3.59 -2.03 4.96
C TYR A 73 2.78 -3.30 4.70
N CYS A 74 2.53 -3.56 3.42
CA CYS A 74 2.04 -4.84 2.93
C CYS A 74 3.06 -5.46 1.97
N THR A 75 2.99 -6.77 1.75
CA THR A 75 3.87 -7.49 0.83
C THR A 75 3.06 -8.02 -0.34
N VAL A 76 3.47 -7.67 -1.56
CA VAL A 76 2.89 -8.16 -2.82
C VAL A 76 4.04 -8.61 -3.72
N GLN A 77 3.95 -9.81 -4.29
CA GLN A 77 5.00 -10.40 -5.14
C GLN A 77 6.43 -10.23 -4.59
N TYR A 78 6.62 -10.55 -3.29
CA TYR A 78 7.91 -10.46 -2.59
C TYR A 78 8.48 -9.04 -2.43
N GLN A 79 7.74 -8.01 -2.82
CA GLN A 79 8.09 -6.61 -2.64
C GLN A 79 7.24 -5.98 -1.53
N GLN A 80 7.81 -5.02 -0.82
CA GLN A 80 7.14 -4.32 0.27
C GLN A 80 6.61 -2.98 -0.22
N TYR A 81 5.37 -2.66 0.14
CA TYR A 81 4.69 -1.43 -0.22
C TYR A 81 4.27 -0.69 1.04
N ARG A 82 4.78 0.52 1.22
CA ARG A 82 4.51 1.34 2.40
C ARG A 82 3.11 1.94 2.36
N LEU A 83 2.47 2.03 3.51
CA LEU A 83 1.24 2.78 3.69
C LEU A 83 1.53 4.28 3.58
N PRO A 84 0.61 5.11 3.02
CA PRO A 84 0.85 6.55 2.87
C PRO A 84 0.90 7.30 4.20
N SER A 85 0.15 6.86 5.20
CA SER A 85 0.11 7.49 6.52
C SER A 85 -0.35 6.50 7.59
N PRO A 86 -0.05 6.75 8.86
CA PRO A 86 -0.53 5.96 9.99
C PRO A 86 -2.06 5.95 10.15
N ASP A 87 -2.76 7.01 9.73
CA ASP A 87 -4.23 7.14 9.83
C ASP A 87 -4.97 6.05 9.05
N VAL A 88 -4.28 5.40 8.11
CA VAL A 88 -4.81 4.28 7.33
C VAL A 88 -5.18 3.11 8.25
N ILE A 89 -4.46 2.92 9.34
CA ILE A 89 -4.73 1.84 10.31
C ILE A 89 -6.09 2.01 10.98
N GLU A 90 -6.52 3.26 11.21
CA GLU A 90 -7.83 3.55 11.81
C GLU A 90 -9.00 3.21 10.87
N LYS A 91 -8.74 3.15 9.55
CA LYS A 91 -9.73 2.78 8.54
C LYS A 91 -9.92 1.27 8.42
N LEU A 92 -9.00 0.48 8.97
CA LEU A 92 -9.09 -0.96 8.95
C LEU A 92 -10.13 -1.48 9.94
N ALA A 93 -10.70 -2.64 9.62
CA ALA A 93 -11.57 -3.32 10.57
C ALA A 93 -10.79 -3.72 11.83
N PRO A 94 -11.35 -3.53 13.03
CA PRO A 94 -10.68 -3.88 14.28
C PRO A 94 -10.22 -5.34 14.30
N ARG A 95 -8.98 -5.55 14.72
CA ARG A 95 -8.34 -6.89 14.82
C ARG A 95 -8.25 -7.67 13.50
N ASN A 96 -8.38 -7.00 12.36
CA ASN A 96 -8.27 -7.64 11.05
C ASN A 96 -7.29 -6.86 10.17
N ASN A 97 -6.08 -7.37 10.00
CA ASN A 97 -5.05 -6.79 9.15
C ASN A 97 -5.04 -7.38 7.73
N LYS A 98 -5.95 -8.32 7.42
CA LYS A 98 -6.06 -8.89 6.09
C LYS A 98 -6.71 -7.92 5.13
N VAL A 99 -6.12 -7.77 3.96
CA VAL A 99 -6.55 -6.84 2.92
C VAL A 99 -6.40 -7.47 1.54
N LEU A 100 -7.17 -6.97 0.58
CA LEU A 100 -7.00 -7.28 -0.82
C LEU A 100 -6.14 -6.19 -1.46
N ALA A 101 -5.07 -6.58 -2.12
CA ALA A 101 -4.16 -5.71 -2.84
C ALA A 101 -4.41 -5.83 -4.34
N TYR A 102 -4.83 -4.75 -4.98
CA TYR A 102 -4.99 -4.66 -6.43
C TYR A 102 -3.82 -3.90 -7.02
N TYR A 103 -3.24 -4.42 -8.09
CA TYR A 103 -2.08 -3.84 -8.75
C TYR A 103 -2.07 -4.20 -10.23
N LEU A 104 -1.32 -3.45 -11.01
CA LEU A 104 -1.12 -3.71 -12.43
C LEU A 104 0.39 -3.68 -12.69
N PRO A 105 0.99 -4.84 -13.02
CA PRO A 105 2.37 -4.88 -13.45
C PRO A 105 2.56 -4.12 -14.76
N ASP A 106 3.69 -3.45 -14.93
CA ASP A 106 4.10 -2.92 -16.21
C ASP A 106 4.64 -4.03 -17.14
N ILE A 107 5.12 -3.66 -18.32
CA ILE A 107 5.65 -4.60 -19.33
C ILE A 107 6.84 -5.39 -18.78
N ASP A 108 7.63 -4.80 -17.88
CA ASP A 108 8.80 -5.42 -17.25
C ASP A 108 8.42 -6.22 -15.99
N GLY A 109 7.14 -6.26 -15.65
CA GLY A 109 6.63 -6.95 -14.46
C GLY A 109 6.81 -6.16 -13.16
N ASN A 110 7.22 -4.88 -13.23
CA ASN A 110 7.36 -4.06 -12.04
C ASN A 110 6.01 -3.48 -11.61
N ILE A 111 5.80 -3.41 -10.30
CA ILE A 111 4.60 -2.85 -9.70
C ILE A 111 5.00 -1.55 -9.01
N SER A 112 4.53 -0.42 -9.52
CA SER A 112 4.85 0.90 -8.96
C SER A 112 3.99 1.25 -7.75
N GLU A 113 2.72 0.88 -7.78
CA GLU A 113 1.75 1.20 -6.73
C GLU A 113 0.74 0.08 -6.53
N VAL A 114 0.25 -0.06 -5.30
CA VAL A 114 -0.72 -1.08 -4.90
C VAL A 114 -1.89 -0.40 -4.20
N TYR A 115 -3.09 -0.80 -4.57
CA TYR A 115 -4.34 -0.29 -4.01
C TYR A 115 -4.93 -1.29 -3.03
N ILE A 116 -5.05 -0.89 -1.77
CA ILE A 116 -5.53 -1.76 -0.70
C ILE A 116 -7.03 -1.58 -0.50
N TYR A 117 -7.72 -2.71 -0.44
CA TYR A 117 -9.14 -2.81 -0.15
C TYR A 117 -9.41 -3.72 1.05
N GLN A 118 -10.40 -3.38 1.84
CA GLN A 118 -10.93 -4.24 2.89
C GLN A 118 -12.45 -4.10 2.94
N ASN A 119 -13.16 -5.23 3.00
CA ASN A 119 -14.63 -5.25 2.98
C ASN A 119 -15.23 -4.43 1.83
N ASP A 120 -14.68 -4.58 0.63
CA ASP A 120 -15.06 -3.85 -0.59
C ASP A 120 -14.86 -2.33 -0.54
N LYS A 121 -14.24 -1.80 0.51
CA LYS A 121 -13.92 -0.37 0.62
C LYS A 121 -12.45 -0.14 0.27
N PHE A 122 -12.21 0.91 -0.49
CA PHE A 122 -10.85 1.41 -0.73
C PHE A 122 -10.29 1.98 0.57
N ILE A 123 -9.10 1.56 0.94
CA ILE A 123 -8.41 1.98 2.17
C ILE A 123 -7.30 2.97 1.87
N ALA A 124 -6.35 2.58 1.00
CA ALA A 124 -5.21 3.43 0.68
C ALA A 124 -4.49 2.97 -0.59
N THR A 125 -3.68 3.87 -1.14
CA THR A 125 -2.67 3.58 -2.17
C THR A 125 -1.32 3.44 -1.50
N CYS A 126 -0.64 2.33 -1.75
CA CYS A 126 0.67 2.01 -1.21
C CYS A 126 1.72 2.16 -2.30
N ALA A 127 2.81 2.86 -1.98
CA ALA A 127 3.96 3.01 -2.86
C ALA A 127 5.03 1.95 -2.54
N LEU A 128 5.82 1.59 -3.53
CA LEU A 128 6.94 0.68 -3.35
C LEU A 128 7.88 1.22 -2.27
N LEU A 129 8.28 0.34 -1.35
CA LEU A 129 9.30 0.66 -0.36
C LEU A 129 10.68 0.47 -1.00
N GLU A 130 11.37 1.56 -1.22
CA GLU A 130 12.72 1.53 -1.78
C GLU A 130 13.66 0.83 -0.80
N ARG A 131 14.45 -0.10 -1.35
CA ARG A 131 15.51 -0.77 -0.59
C ARG A 131 16.78 0.05 -0.72
N TYR A 132 17.48 0.22 0.37
CA TYR A 132 18.79 0.85 0.40
C TYR A 132 19.84 -0.14 0.89
N ASN A 133 21.12 0.11 0.55
CA ASN A 133 22.22 -0.70 1.04
C ASN A 133 22.50 -0.39 2.52
N GLU A 134 22.37 -1.41 3.39
CA GLU A 134 22.63 -1.28 4.83
C GLU A 134 24.14 -1.23 5.16
N ALA A 135 24.99 -1.69 4.26
CA ALA A 135 26.43 -1.71 4.47
C ALA A 135 27.01 -0.29 4.40
N THR A 136 27.28 0.32 5.54
CA THR A 136 27.70 1.72 5.68
C THR A 136 28.92 2.09 4.81
N ALA A 137 29.82 1.13 4.55
CA ALA A 137 31.02 1.34 3.73
C ALA A 137 30.71 1.46 2.22
N GLU A 138 29.56 0.95 1.78
CA GLU A 138 29.16 0.89 0.36
C GLU A 138 27.96 1.78 0.05
N GLN A 139 27.44 2.50 1.06
CA GLN A 139 26.29 3.38 0.89
C GLN A 139 26.61 4.55 -0.03
N THR A 140 25.76 4.72 -1.03
CA THR A 140 25.71 5.93 -1.86
C THR A 140 24.97 7.05 -1.16
N ASP A 141 25.03 8.27 -1.67
CA ASP A 141 24.25 9.39 -1.13
C ASP A 141 22.75 9.16 -1.28
N ALA A 142 22.32 8.49 -2.37
CA ALA A 142 20.93 8.08 -2.57
C ALA A 142 20.46 7.07 -1.50
N ASP A 143 21.29 6.10 -1.12
CA ASP A 143 20.98 5.15 -0.04
C ASP A 143 20.81 5.86 1.31
N ARG A 144 21.62 6.87 1.57
CA ARG A 144 21.53 7.68 2.80
C ARG A 144 20.23 8.50 2.85
N GLU A 145 19.83 9.09 1.72
CA GLU A 145 18.58 9.81 1.60
C GLU A 145 17.39 8.88 1.81
N ALA A 146 17.37 7.71 1.18
CA ALA A 146 16.35 6.69 1.35
C ALA A 146 16.26 6.21 2.82
N TYR A 147 17.41 6.00 3.48
CA TYR A 147 17.46 5.66 4.90
C TYR A 147 16.86 6.74 5.80
N ILE A 148 17.20 8.01 5.55
CA ILE A 148 16.67 9.15 6.31
C ILE A 148 15.16 9.26 6.13
N GLU A 149 14.66 9.11 4.90
CA GLU A 149 13.23 9.16 4.62
C GLU A 149 12.48 8.02 5.31
N GLN A 150 13.01 6.80 5.24
CA GLN A 150 12.44 5.66 5.93
C GLN A 150 12.44 5.83 7.44
N SER A 151 13.51 6.36 8.02
CA SER A 151 13.61 6.63 9.45
C SER A 151 12.56 7.67 9.91
N LYS A 152 12.35 8.73 9.12
CA LYS A 152 11.29 9.72 9.40
C LYS A 152 9.90 9.07 9.35
N TYR A 153 9.67 8.22 8.37
CA TYR A 153 8.42 7.50 8.21
C TYR A 153 8.13 6.60 9.42
N VAL A 154 9.10 5.80 9.85
CA VAL A 154 8.98 4.95 11.05
C VAL A 154 8.70 5.81 12.29
N ALA A 155 9.41 6.94 12.47
CA ALA A 155 9.20 7.82 13.59
C ALA A 155 7.78 8.43 13.64
N GLN A 156 7.16 8.71 12.48
CA GLN A 156 5.78 9.16 12.42
C GLN A 156 4.81 8.09 12.94
N PHE A 157 4.95 6.84 12.49
CA PHE A 157 4.13 5.74 13.00
C PHE A 157 4.32 5.52 14.50
N ASP A 158 5.54 5.51 14.99
CA ASP A 158 5.84 5.36 16.41
C ASP A 158 5.22 6.49 17.26
N SER A 159 5.27 7.73 16.78
CA SER A 159 4.70 8.87 17.48
C SER A 159 3.18 8.75 17.62
N MET A 160 2.49 8.37 16.55
CA MET A 160 1.04 8.15 16.59
C MET A 160 0.65 6.97 17.49
N MET A 161 1.37 5.86 17.41
CA MET A 161 1.12 4.71 18.28
C MET A 161 1.29 5.08 19.76
N ARG A 162 2.27 5.93 20.09
CA ARG A 162 2.47 6.43 21.46
C ARG A 162 1.34 7.38 21.86
N GLN A 163 0.92 8.29 21.01
CA GLN A 163 -0.19 9.21 21.28
C GLN A 163 -1.50 8.44 21.50
N GLY A 164 -1.81 7.44 20.67
CA GLY A 164 -2.96 6.58 20.84
C GLY A 164 -2.95 5.79 22.17
N LYS A 165 -1.77 5.37 22.66
CA LYS A 165 -1.63 4.73 23.97
C LYS A 165 -1.81 5.72 25.13
N ILE A 166 -1.34 6.96 24.98
CA ILE A 166 -1.44 7.99 26.03
C ILE A 166 -2.87 8.48 26.18
N GLN A 167 -3.64 8.60 25.10
CA GLN A 167 -5.04 9.02 25.17
C GLN A 167 -5.96 8.03 25.91
N LYS A 168 -5.56 6.79 26.07
CA LYS A 168 -6.31 5.77 26.83
C LYS A 168 -6.07 5.80 28.32
N VAL A 169 -5.09 6.55 28.80
CA VAL A 169 -4.83 6.76 30.21
C VAL A 169 -5.52 8.07 30.61
N ALA A 170 -6.77 7.97 31.05
CA ALA A 170 -7.42 9.07 31.72
C ALA A 170 -6.64 9.32 33.04
N VAL A 171 -5.90 10.42 33.09
CA VAL A 171 -5.29 10.87 34.33
C VAL A 171 -6.41 11.40 35.22
N VAL A 172 -6.99 10.50 36.01
CA VAL A 172 -8.00 10.86 37.00
C VAL A 172 -7.28 11.63 38.09
N SER A 173 -7.67 12.88 38.33
CA SER A 173 -7.10 13.66 39.43
C SER A 173 -7.40 12.96 40.77
N LYS A 174 -6.57 13.18 41.80
CA LYS A 174 -6.82 12.58 43.12
C LYS A 174 -8.21 12.91 43.67
N LYS A 175 -8.77 14.06 43.29
CA LYS A 175 -10.12 14.47 43.69
C LYS A 175 -11.20 13.65 42.99
N ASP A 176 -11.05 13.48 41.67
CA ASP A 176 -12.01 12.69 40.88
C ASP A 176 -11.95 11.20 41.26
N ALA A 177 -10.77 10.70 41.62
CA ALA A 177 -10.62 9.33 42.13
C ALA A 177 -11.31 9.13 43.50
N GLN A 178 -11.35 10.15 44.34
CA GLN A 178 -12.07 10.09 45.62
C GLN A 178 -13.60 10.18 45.43
N GLU A 179 -14.08 10.97 44.49
CA GLU A 179 -15.50 11.04 44.14
C GLU A 179 -15.98 9.75 43.45
N MET A 180 -15.17 9.15 42.56
CA MET A 180 -15.46 7.84 41.95
C MET A 180 -15.41 6.70 42.94
N ALA A 181 -14.56 6.75 43.96
CA ALA A 181 -14.53 5.74 45.00
C ALA A 181 -15.73 5.78 45.95
N GLN A 182 -16.44 6.93 45.99
CA GLN A 182 -17.70 7.08 46.76
C GLN A 182 -18.93 6.67 45.96
N MET A 183 -18.84 6.61 44.64
CA MET A 183 -19.84 5.99 43.78
C MET A 183 -19.46 4.52 43.65
N GLU A 184 -20.24 3.61 44.23
CA GLU A 184 -20.09 2.14 44.11
C GLU A 184 -20.28 1.68 42.65
N VAL A 185 -19.45 2.14 41.75
CA VAL A 185 -19.35 1.61 40.39
C VAL A 185 -18.33 0.46 40.44
N LYS A 186 -18.82 -0.77 40.45
CA LYS A 186 -17.96 -1.93 40.28
C LYS A 186 -17.11 -1.74 39.03
N PRO A 187 -15.77 -1.76 39.11
CA PRO A 187 -14.95 -1.66 37.92
C PRO A 187 -15.28 -2.81 36.98
N VAL A 188 -15.74 -2.51 35.80
CA VAL A 188 -15.79 -3.48 34.71
C VAL A 188 -14.32 -3.73 34.32
N VAL A 189 -13.74 -4.75 34.93
CA VAL A 189 -12.45 -5.27 34.47
C VAL A 189 -12.72 -5.91 33.12
N ILE A 190 -12.47 -5.18 32.05
CA ILE A 190 -12.33 -5.80 30.74
C ILE A 190 -11.02 -6.56 30.81
N PRO A 191 -11.01 -7.90 30.74
CA PRO A 191 -9.77 -8.65 30.66
C PRO A 191 -9.06 -8.15 29.39
N ILE A 192 -7.91 -7.52 29.55
CA ILE A 192 -6.96 -7.37 28.47
C ILE A 192 -6.44 -8.79 28.31
N GLU A 193 -6.98 -9.55 27.36
CA GLU A 193 -6.28 -10.69 26.82
C GLU A 193 -4.98 -10.10 26.25
N GLN A 194 -3.91 -10.26 27.00
CA GLN A 194 -2.58 -10.15 26.47
C GLN A 194 -2.48 -11.25 25.42
N ASP A 195 -2.63 -10.88 24.15
CA ASP A 195 -2.05 -11.68 23.08
C ASP A 195 -0.53 -11.60 23.35
N ASP A 196 -0.04 -12.57 24.12
CA ASP A 196 1.36 -12.92 24.21
C ASP A 196 1.81 -13.47 22.85
N GLU A 197 1.75 -12.66 21.80
CA GLU A 197 2.63 -12.85 20.67
C GLU A 197 4.01 -12.49 21.20
N ASP A 198 4.73 -13.55 21.52
CA ASP A 198 6.04 -13.58 22.12
C ASP A 198 7.07 -12.82 21.27
N TYR A 199 7.17 -11.51 21.48
CA TYR A 199 8.23 -10.67 20.91
C TYR A 199 9.60 -10.95 21.56
N SER A 200 9.67 -11.91 22.51
CA SER A 200 10.91 -12.27 23.21
C SER A 200 11.95 -12.87 22.26
N GLU A 201 11.54 -13.51 21.18
CA GLU A 201 12.45 -14.12 20.20
C GLU A 201 13.29 -13.10 19.41
N TYR A 202 12.85 -11.84 19.34
CA TYR A 202 13.59 -10.76 18.65
C TYR A 202 14.44 -9.89 19.57
N MET A 203 14.27 -10.01 20.89
CA MET A 203 14.99 -9.19 21.88
C MET A 203 16.03 -9.98 22.67
N ASP A 204 16.20 -11.26 22.42
CA ASP A 204 17.17 -12.07 23.14
C ASP A 204 18.59 -11.89 22.59
N THR A 205 19.19 -10.72 22.96
CA THR A 205 20.60 -10.42 22.65
C THR A 205 21.59 -11.38 23.32
N GLU A 206 21.15 -12.21 24.29
CA GLU A 206 21.99 -13.22 24.91
C GLU A 206 22.13 -14.47 24.03
N SER A 207 21.11 -14.85 23.28
CA SER A 207 21.18 -16.00 22.37
C SER A 207 22.15 -15.75 21.21
N VAL A 208 22.25 -14.51 20.71
CA VAL A 208 23.21 -14.11 19.69
C VAL A 208 24.64 -14.13 20.23
N LYS A 209 24.86 -13.68 21.47
CA LYS A 209 26.17 -13.74 22.13
C LYS A 209 26.64 -15.17 22.45
N LYS A 210 25.70 -16.08 22.68
CA LYS A 210 26.03 -17.51 22.96
C LYS A 210 26.41 -18.26 21.69
N ARG A 211 25.78 -17.94 20.53
CA ARG A 211 26.17 -18.51 19.22
C ARG A 211 27.53 -18.00 18.74
N ALA A 212 27.87 -16.75 19.00
CA ALA A 212 29.18 -16.18 18.63
C ALA A 212 30.34 -16.78 19.47
N ARG A 213 30.07 -17.31 20.69
CA ARG A 213 31.10 -17.96 21.52
C ARG A 213 31.26 -19.46 21.26
N ALA A 214 30.37 -20.09 20.50
CA ALA A 214 30.44 -21.52 20.19
C ALA A 214 31.11 -21.78 18.80
N SER A 215 31.55 -20.75 18.10
CA SER A 215 32.20 -20.83 16.77
C SER A 215 33.65 -20.33 16.79
N VAL A 216 34.35 -20.40 17.93
CA VAL A 216 35.81 -20.19 18.04
C VAL A 216 36.45 -21.46 18.54
#